data_1d385243b92d4340e1410359ae7177bd
#
_entry.id   1d385243b92d4340e1410359ae7177bd
#
_cell.length_a   1.000
_cell.length_b   1.000
_cell.length_c   1.000
_cell.angle_alpha   90.00
_cell.angle_beta   90.00
_cell.angle_gamma   90.00
#
_symmetry.space_group_name_H-M   'P 1'
#
loop_
_entity.id
_entity.type
_entity.pdbx_description
1 polymer ?
#
loop_
_entity_poly.entity_id
_entity_poly.type
_entity_poly.pdbx_seq_one_letter_code
_entity_poly.pdbx_strand_id
1 'polypeptide(L)'
;VNGTPPNVRLVVDVSARQLAENQPDFEVTLVMRAQGHVTPGSDAAAAPVSVYEADISYAGLFRVAPGQQENLETLLLIDAPRMIFPAARSLLLTLVREAGFPVANIQPVDFVALWHSRRARA
;
A
#
# COMPACT_ATOMS: atom_id res chain seq x y z
N VAL A 1 22.14 -6.10 14.35
CA VAL A 1 22.00 -4.97 13.46
C VAL A 1 22.39 -3.71 14.23
N ASN A 2 23.28 -2.95 13.70
CA ASN A 2 23.95 -1.87 14.40
C ASN A 2 23.19 -0.56 14.38
N GLY A 3 21.92 -0.59 14.69
CA GLY A 3 21.18 0.62 14.95
C GLY A 3 20.77 1.45 13.75
N THR A 4 21.24 1.16 12.54
CA THR A 4 20.77 1.86 11.35
C THR A 4 19.52 1.16 10.81
N PRO A 5 18.35 1.84 10.79
CA PRO A 5 17.15 1.21 10.26
C PRO A 5 17.34 0.85 8.79
N PRO A 6 16.77 -0.27 8.32
CA PRO A 6 16.76 -0.57 6.90
C PRO A 6 16.03 0.50 6.10
N ASN A 7 16.48 0.73 4.88
CA ASN A 7 15.74 1.51 3.92
C ASN A 7 14.56 0.67 3.43
N VAL A 8 13.38 1.28 3.38
CA VAL A 8 12.17 0.56 3.00
C VAL A 8 11.72 1.01 1.62
N ARG A 9 11.56 0.03 0.74
CA ARG A 9 10.94 0.24 -0.55
C ARG A 9 9.50 -0.26 -0.46
N LEU A 10 8.56 0.62 -0.77
CA LEU A 10 7.13 0.31 -0.70
C LEU A 10 6.54 0.29 -2.10
N VAL A 11 5.86 -0.81 -2.44
CA VAL A 11 5.07 -0.93 -3.65
C VAL A 11 3.61 -1.07 -3.23
N VAL A 12 2.75 -0.26 -3.84
CA VAL A 12 1.32 -0.21 -3.49
C VAL A 12 0.50 -0.42 -4.74
N ASP A 13 -0.53 -1.24 -4.63
CA ASP A 13 -1.50 -1.43 -5.70
C ASP A 13 -2.91 -1.42 -5.13
N VAL A 14 -3.85 -0.96 -5.93
CA VAL A 14 -5.26 -0.85 -5.56
C VAL A 14 -6.10 -1.54 -6.61
N SER A 15 -7.07 -2.33 -6.17
CA SER A 15 -8.05 -2.92 -7.05
C SER A 15 -9.43 -2.81 -6.43
N ALA A 16 -10.45 -2.84 -7.28
CA ALA A 16 -11.85 -2.77 -6.84
C ALA A 16 -12.67 -3.75 -7.65
N ARG A 17 -13.62 -4.38 -6.99
CA ARG A 17 -14.58 -5.24 -7.69
C ARG A 17 -15.98 -5.05 -7.13
N GLN A 18 -16.96 -5.13 -8.00
CA GLN A 18 -18.36 -5.12 -7.60
C GLN A 18 -18.73 -6.49 -7.03
N LEU A 19 -19.41 -6.50 -5.90
CA LEU A 19 -19.72 -7.76 -5.22
C LEU A 19 -20.88 -8.50 -5.85
N ALA A 20 -21.83 -7.75 -6.39
CA ALA A 20 -22.99 -8.34 -7.07
C ALA A 20 -23.44 -7.42 -8.19
N GLU A 21 -23.93 -8.00 -9.27
CA GLU A 21 -24.42 -7.25 -10.41
C GLU A 21 -25.53 -6.30 -9.99
N ASN A 22 -25.47 -5.06 -10.45
CA ASN A 22 -26.46 -4.00 -10.20
C ASN A 22 -26.61 -3.60 -8.73
N GLN A 23 -25.65 -3.98 -7.88
CA GLN A 23 -25.63 -3.57 -6.48
C GLN A 23 -24.54 -2.53 -6.24
N PRO A 24 -24.75 -1.58 -5.32
CA PRO A 24 -23.79 -0.52 -5.09
C PRO A 24 -22.66 -0.91 -4.15
N ASP A 25 -22.45 -2.19 -3.92
CA ASP A 25 -21.47 -2.69 -2.96
C ASP A 25 -20.22 -3.16 -3.68
N PHE A 26 -19.06 -2.65 -3.21
CA PHE A 26 -17.76 -2.92 -3.80
C PHE A 26 -16.78 -3.35 -2.74
N GLU A 27 -15.85 -4.20 -3.14
CA GLU A 27 -14.69 -4.53 -2.34
C GLU A 27 -13.48 -3.81 -2.94
N VAL A 28 -12.82 -3.01 -2.13
CA VAL A 28 -11.59 -2.33 -2.53
C VAL A 28 -10.44 -2.97 -1.79
N THR A 29 -9.43 -3.44 -2.53
CA THR A 29 -8.27 -4.11 -1.97
C THR A 29 -7.04 -3.24 -2.15
N LEU A 30 -6.34 -3.01 -1.05
CA LEU A 30 -5.07 -2.31 -1.02
C LEU A 30 -3.98 -3.34 -0.75
N VAL A 31 -3.07 -3.51 -1.71
CA VAL A 31 -1.93 -4.41 -1.57
C VAL A 31 -0.71 -3.55 -1.30
N MET A 32 0.01 -3.86 -0.23
CA MET A 32 1.24 -3.17 0.12
C MET A 32 2.36 -4.18 0.27
N ARG A 33 3.46 -3.96 -0.44
CA ARG A 33 4.65 -4.80 -0.38
C ARG A 33 5.81 -3.93 0.07
N ALA A 34 6.39 -4.29 1.19
CA ALA A 34 7.52 -3.57 1.77
C ALA A 34 8.75 -4.45 1.71
N GLN A 35 9.86 -3.88 1.25
CA GLN A 35 11.16 -4.54 1.26
C GLN A 35 12.11 -3.68 2.06
N GLY A 36 12.71 -4.26 3.10
CA GLY A 36 13.73 -3.58 3.87
C GLY A 36 15.11 -3.96 3.36
N HIS A 37 15.94 -2.96 3.09
CA HIS A 37 17.29 -3.15 2.57
C HIS A 37 18.33 -2.49 3.47
N VAL A 38 19.46 -3.13 3.65
CA VAL A 38 20.63 -2.51 4.26
C VAL A 38 21.80 -2.57 3.29
N THR A 39 22.63 -1.54 3.33
CA THR A 39 23.89 -1.54 2.57
C THR A 39 24.99 -2.04 3.51
N PRO A 40 25.68 -3.16 3.18
CA PRO A 40 26.71 -3.68 4.04
C PRO A 40 27.87 -2.72 4.18
N GLY A 41 28.34 -2.51 5.40
CA GLY A 41 29.51 -1.69 5.68
C GLY A 41 29.30 -0.23 5.31
N SER A 42 30.42 0.50 5.16
CA SER A 42 30.44 1.90 4.78
C SER A 42 30.77 2.11 3.30
N ASP A 43 30.84 1.05 2.52
CA ASP A 43 31.16 1.12 1.11
C ASP A 43 29.92 1.47 0.30
N ALA A 44 29.89 2.68 -0.25
CA ALA A 44 28.78 3.16 -1.05
C ALA A 44 28.58 2.38 -2.35
N ALA A 45 29.59 1.65 -2.80
CA ALA A 45 29.52 0.83 -4.01
C ALA A 45 28.91 -0.55 -3.74
N ALA A 46 28.73 -0.94 -2.47
CA ALA A 46 28.17 -2.23 -2.13
C ALA A 46 26.68 -2.28 -2.49
N ALA A 47 26.22 -3.40 -3.05
CA ALA A 47 24.81 -3.59 -3.37
C ALA A 47 23.99 -3.71 -2.10
N PRO A 48 22.79 -3.11 -2.05
CA PRO A 48 21.87 -3.31 -0.91
C PRO A 48 21.49 -4.77 -0.76
N VAL A 49 21.35 -5.20 0.48
CA VAL A 49 20.92 -6.55 0.82
C VAL A 49 19.52 -6.49 1.38
N SER A 50 18.62 -7.32 0.84
CA SER A 50 17.26 -7.44 1.38
C SER A 50 17.32 -8.17 2.72
N VAL A 51 16.75 -7.55 3.76
CA VAL A 51 16.71 -8.15 5.09
C VAL A 51 15.32 -8.60 5.48
N TYR A 52 14.28 -8.05 4.84
CA TYR A 52 12.92 -8.57 5.01
C TYR A 52 12.05 -8.18 3.82
N GLU A 53 11.00 -8.96 3.63
CA GLU A 53 9.90 -8.63 2.75
C GLU A 53 8.61 -8.85 3.53
N ALA A 54 7.69 -7.92 3.41
CA ALA A 54 6.38 -8.03 4.05
C ALA A 54 5.30 -7.62 3.06
N ASP A 55 4.34 -8.51 2.88
CA ASP A 55 3.22 -8.27 1.96
C ASP A 55 1.94 -8.29 2.78
N ILE A 56 1.08 -7.30 2.55
CA ILE A 56 -0.27 -7.34 3.09
C ILE A 56 -1.26 -7.05 1.99
N SER A 57 -2.43 -7.62 2.13
CA SER A 57 -3.59 -7.34 1.30
C SER A 57 -4.74 -7.00 2.24
N TYR A 58 -5.19 -5.76 2.17
CA TYR A 58 -6.21 -5.24 3.08
C TYR A 58 -7.41 -4.82 2.27
N ALA A 59 -8.56 -5.44 2.52
CA ALA A 59 -9.77 -5.16 1.77
C ALA A 59 -10.81 -4.48 2.64
N GLY A 60 -11.49 -3.52 2.07
CA GLY A 60 -12.63 -2.85 2.68
C GLY A 60 -13.87 -2.98 1.82
N LEU A 61 -15.02 -3.05 2.47
CA LEU A 61 -16.30 -3.09 1.78
C LEU A 61 -16.91 -1.68 1.79
N PHE A 62 -17.34 -1.25 0.62
CA PHE A 62 -17.86 0.11 0.42
C PHE A 62 -19.18 0.06 -0.31
N ARG A 63 -20.12 0.86 0.17
CA ARG A 63 -21.38 1.08 -0.54
C ARG A 63 -21.36 2.48 -1.13
N VAL A 64 -21.55 2.55 -2.45
CA VAL A 64 -21.52 3.81 -3.18
C VAL A 64 -22.92 4.42 -3.16
N ALA A 65 -23.01 5.70 -2.82
CA ALA A 65 -24.28 6.42 -2.79
C ALA A 65 -24.91 6.49 -4.18
N PRO A 66 -26.24 6.49 -4.27
CA PRO A 66 -26.92 6.65 -5.58
C PRO A 66 -26.48 7.93 -6.27
N GLY A 67 -26.38 7.87 -7.60
CA GLY A 67 -26.02 9.04 -8.40
C GLY A 67 -24.55 9.32 -8.53
N GLN A 68 -23.67 8.42 -8.05
CA GLN A 68 -22.23 8.62 -8.07
C GLN A 68 -21.52 7.83 -9.19
N GLN A 69 -22.24 7.36 -10.18
CA GLN A 69 -21.65 6.53 -11.24
C GLN A 69 -20.55 7.25 -12.02
N GLU A 70 -20.69 8.55 -12.23
CA GLU A 70 -19.67 9.34 -12.94
C GLU A 70 -18.34 9.43 -12.17
N ASN A 71 -18.43 9.33 -10.84
CA ASN A 71 -17.26 9.42 -9.97
C ASN A 71 -16.81 8.07 -9.44
N LEU A 72 -17.37 6.98 -9.93
CA LEU A 72 -17.19 5.66 -9.37
C LEU A 72 -15.71 5.26 -9.32
N GLU A 73 -14.99 5.46 -10.42
CA GLU A 73 -13.58 5.09 -10.50
C GLU A 73 -12.74 5.83 -9.47
N THR A 74 -12.91 7.15 -9.36
CA THR A 74 -12.15 7.94 -8.41
C THR A 74 -12.53 7.63 -6.96
N LEU A 75 -13.82 7.37 -6.72
CA LEU A 75 -14.27 6.97 -5.38
C LEU A 75 -13.62 5.67 -4.95
N LEU A 76 -13.54 4.68 -5.84
CA LEU A 76 -13.04 3.35 -5.50
C LEU A 76 -11.51 3.25 -5.54
N LEU A 77 -10.84 4.03 -6.38
CA LEU A 77 -9.40 3.89 -6.59
C LEU A 77 -8.58 5.00 -5.93
N ILE A 78 -9.21 6.05 -5.45
CA ILE A 78 -8.54 7.15 -4.75
C ILE A 78 -9.09 7.31 -3.34
N ASP A 79 -10.40 7.57 -3.22
CA ASP A 79 -10.99 7.89 -1.92
C ASP A 79 -11.07 6.69 -1.00
N ALA A 80 -11.50 5.54 -1.50
CA ALA A 80 -11.61 4.33 -0.70
C ALA A 80 -10.23 3.87 -0.15
N PRO A 81 -9.18 3.76 -0.98
CA PRO A 81 -7.88 3.39 -0.42
C PRO A 81 -7.33 4.40 0.57
N ARG A 82 -7.63 5.68 0.43
CA ARG A 82 -7.26 6.67 1.44
C ARG A 82 -7.88 6.36 2.80
N MET A 83 -9.10 5.85 2.80
CA MET A 83 -9.81 5.53 4.04
C MET A 83 -9.22 4.31 4.73
N ILE A 84 -8.75 3.33 3.99
CA ILE A 84 -8.24 2.08 4.56
C ILE A 84 -6.71 2.08 4.74
N PHE A 85 -6.01 3.02 4.14
CA PHE A 85 -4.55 3.08 4.21
C PHE A 85 -4.01 3.17 5.65
N PRO A 86 -4.55 4.00 6.55
CA PRO A 86 -4.02 4.06 7.92
C PRO A 86 -4.06 2.72 8.65
N ALA A 87 -5.12 1.95 8.47
CA ALA A 87 -5.22 0.62 9.08
C ALA A 87 -4.24 -0.37 8.43
N ALA A 88 -4.13 -0.35 7.11
CA ALA A 88 -3.19 -1.20 6.38
C ALA A 88 -1.74 -0.87 6.75
N ARG A 89 -1.42 0.41 6.85
CA ARG A 89 -0.10 0.87 7.26
C ARG A 89 0.25 0.39 8.67
N SER A 90 -0.69 0.53 9.59
CA SER A 90 -0.49 0.10 10.98
C SER A 90 -0.24 -1.41 11.06
N LEU A 91 -0.99 -2.18 10.29
CA LEU A 91 -0.81 -3.64 10.25
C LEU A 91 0.58 -4.00 9.70
N LEU A 92 0.99 -3.35 8.61
CA LEU A 92 2.30 -3.60 8.01
C LEU A 92 3.44 -3.28 8.99
N LEU A 93 3.36 -2.14 9.67
CA LEU A 93 4.37 -1.75 10.66
C LEU A 93 4.40 -2.73 11.84
N THR A 94 3.26 -3.24 12.24
CA THR A 94 3.17 -4.24 13.31
C THR A 94 3.88 -5.52 12.90
N LEU A 95 3.67 -5.99 11.66
CA LEU A 95 4.35 -7.19 11.17
C LEU A 95 5.88 -7.01 11.17
N VAL A 96 6.36 -5.88 10.72
CA VAL A 96 7.80 -5.59 10.68
C VAL A 96 8.38 -5.57 12.09
N ARG A 97 7.68 -4.93 13.03
CA ARG A 97 8.12 -4.85 14.43
C ARG A 97 8.12 -6.22 15.09
N GLU A 98 7.07 -7.01 14.87
CA GLU A 98 6.98 -8.36 15.45
C GLU A 98 8.05 -9.30 14.89
N ALA A 99 8.52 -9.03 13.67
CA ALA A 99 9.63 -9.78 13.08
C ALA A 99 11.00 -9.37 13.64
N GLY A 100 11.05 -8.36 14.50
CA GLY A 100 12.29 -7.94 15.17
C GLY A 100 13.05 -6.85 14.46
N PHE A 101 12.48 -6.20 13.46
CA PHE A 101 13.14 -5.12 12.74
C PHE A 101 12.73 -3.76 13.27
N PRO A 102 13.59 -2.75 13.14
CA PRO A 102 13.22 -1.38 13.51
C PRO A 102 12.01 -0.90 12.71
N VAL A 103 11.15 -0.12 13.37
CA VAL A 103 9.96 0.41 12.71
C VAL A 103 10.37 1.43 11.66
N ALA A 104 9.93 1.19 10.43
CA ALA A 104 10.18 2.10 9.31
C ALA A 104 9.16 3.24 9.32
N ASN A 105 9.57 4.36 8.76
CA ASN A 105 8.66 5.47 8.51
C ASN A 105 8.07 5.30 7.12
N ILE A 106 6.79 4.96 7.05
CA ILE A 106 6.07 4.82 5.79
C ILE A 106 5.30 6.10 5.55
N GLN A 107 5.70 6.84 4.52
CA GLN A 107 5.04 8.09 4.15
C GLN A 107 3.63 7.82 3.61
N PRO A 108 2.72 8.78 3.75
CA PRO A 108 1.41 8.65 3.12
C PRO A 108 1.54 8.46 1.61
N VAL A 109 0.70 7.59 1.06
CA VAL A 109 0.69 7.31 -0.37
C VAL A 109 -0.16 8.35 -1.09
N ASP A 110 0.35 8.86 -2.20
CA ASP A 110 -0.41 9.73 -3.08
C ASP A 110 -1.22 8.86 -4.06
N PHE A 111 -2.46 8.59 -3.70
CA PHE A 111 -3.33 7.73 -4.51
C PHE A 111 -3.77 8.39 -5.81
N VAL A 112 -3.80 9.72 -5.87
CA VAL A 112 -4.08 10.42 -7.12
C VAL A 112 -2.95 10.18 -8.11
N ALA A 113 -1.71 10.32 -7.68
CA ALA A 113 -0.56 10.07 -8.54
C ALA A 113 -0.51 8.60 -8.98
N LEU A 114 -0.82 7.68 -8.08
CA LEU A 114 -0.88 6.25 -8.41
C LEU A 114 -1.94 5.98 -9.47
N TRP A 115 -3.12 6.56 -9.32
CA TRP A 115 -4.22 6.40 -10.27
C TRP A 115 -3.84 6.93 -11.65
N HIS A 116 -3.24 8.13 -11.72
CA HIS A 116 -2.78 8.70 -12.99
C HIS A 116 -1.71 7.82 -13.64
N SER A 117 -0.79 7.32 -12.86
CA SER A 117 0.28 6.45 -13.36
C SER A 117 -0.29 5.18 -14.00
N ARG A 118 -1.29 4.58 -13.38
CA ARG A 118 -1.93 3.37 -13.92
C ARG A 118 -2.73 3.65 -15.19
N ARG A 119 -3.42 4.77 -15.24
CA ARG A 119 -4.16 5.17 -16.44
C ARG A 119 -3.23 5.42 -17.63
N ALA A 120 -2.08 6.01 -17.38
CA ALA A 120 -1.10 6.27 -18.42
C ALA A 120 -0.53 4.99 -19.03
N ARG A 121 -0.53 3.89 -18.25
CA ARG A 121 -0.03 2.59 -18.71
C ARG A 121 -1.12 1.71 -19.31
N ALA A 122 -2.36 2.08 -19.16
CA ALA A 122 -3.49 1.30 -19.65
C ALA A 122 -3.65 1.42 -21.18
#